data_dfbc6dcc542e403150b4c1af3daea2cd
#
_entry.id   dfbc6dcc542e403150b4c1af3daea2cd
#
_cell.length_a   1.000
_cell.length_b   1.000
_cell.length_c   1.000
_cell.angle_alpha   90.00
_cell.angle_beta   90.00
_cell.angle_gamma   90.00
#
_symmetry.space_group_name_H-M   'P 1'
#
loop_
_entity.id
_entity.type
_entity.pdbx_description
1 polymer ?
#
loop_
_entity_poly.entity_id
_entity_poly.type
_entity_poly.pdbx_seq_one_letter_code
_entity_poly.pdbx_strand_id
1 'polypeptide(L)'
;MVSLDAINQYSRKTRGNAFHRLIDDHQFSILSAVQEDKVPGCSPSGSGFFNIVRNHTIDGTFCDPYYGGNRNFVGWDMLNYPGIRLSASETDVARGPDLTPNHQSAYDHETYTKMVSNEAMNQRGGKSDA
;
A
#
# COMPACT_ATOMS: atom_id res chain seq x y z
N MET A 1 -1.96 -15.66 9.80
CA MET A 1 -1.23 -15.56 11.08
C MET A 1 -0.02 -16.48 11.17
N VAL A 2 -0.08 -17.69 10.64
CA VAL A 2 1.00 -18.70 10.75
C VAL A 2 2.39 -18.18 10.37
N SER A 3 2.54 -17.49 9.24
CA SER A 3 3.86 -17.00 8.77
C SER A 3 4.44 -15.88 9.65
N LEU A 4 3.60 -14.99 10.20
CA LEU A 4 4.06 -13.96 11.13
C LEU A 4 4.56 -14.55 12.45
N ASP A 5 3.88 -15.59 12.94
CA ASP A 5 4.30 -16.31 14.14
C ASP A 5 5.61 -17.07 13.91
N ALA A 6 5.76 -17.70 12.74
CA ALA A 6 6.99 -18.37 12.34
C ALA A 6 8.18 -17.41 12.30
N ILE A 7 8.01 -16.24 11.70
CA ILE A 7 9.02 -15.17 11.65
C ILE A 7 9.39 -14.70 13.05
N ASN A 8 8.40 -14.47 13.92
CA ASN A 8 8.65 -14.05 15.31
C ASN A 8 9.39 -15.14 16.12
N GLN A 9 9.04 -16.40 15.94
CA GLN A 9 9.73 -17.51 16.60
C GLN A 9 11.19 -17.62 16.11
N TYR A 10 11.40 -17.54 14.81
CA TYR A 10 12.72 -17.53 14.21
C TYR A 10 13.57 -16.36 14.71
N SER A 11 12.98 -15.17 14.76
CA SER A 11 13.60 -13.95 15.28
C SER A 11 14.04 -14.11 16.73
N ARG A 12 13.17 -14.60 17.60
CA ARG A 12 13.49 -14.86 19.03
C ARG A 12 14.62 -15.89 19.18
N LYS A 13 14.57 -16.96 18.38
CA LYS A 13 15.57 -18.03 18.42
C LYS A 13 16.96 -17.55 17.95
N THR A 14 17.03 -16.70 16.93
CA THR A 14 18.28 -16.31 16.28
C THR A 14 18.85 -14.98 16.81
N ARG A 15 17.98 -14.08 17.29
CA ARG A 15 18.32 -12.73 17.71
C ARG A 15 17.85 -12.35 19.12
N GLY A 16 17.20 -13.27 19.84
CA GLY A 16 16.76 -13.07 21.22
C GLY A 16 15.50 -12.20 21.40
N ASN A 17 15.00 -11.56 20.36
CA ASN A 17 13.86 -10.65 20.43
C ASN A 17 12.82 -10.92 19.34
N ALA A 18 11.59 -10.42 19.56
CA ALA A 18 10.56 -10.42 18.53
C ALA A 18 10.96 -9.53 17.34
N PHE A 19 10.55 -9.88 16.13
CA PHE A 19 10.95 -9.21 14.89
C PHE A 19 10.82 -7.68 14.95
N HIS A 20 9.67 -7.17 15.42
CA HIS A 20 9.40 -5.73 15.49
C HIS A 20 10.26 -4.94 16.50
N ARG A 21 11.01 -5.65 17.36
CA ARG A 21 11.92 -5.05 18.36
C ARG A 21 13.38 -5.11 17.93
N LEU A 22 13.66 -5.67 16.78
CA LEU A 22 15.02 -5.73 16.25
C LEU A 22 15.37 -4.40 15.57
N ILE A 23 16.66 -4.11 15.52
CA ILE A 23 17.21 -3.05 14.68
C ILE A 23 17.06 -3.41 13.20
N ASP A 24 17.06 -2.41 12.33
CA ASP A 24 16.79 -2.55 10.89
C ASP A 24 17.66 -3.61 10.20
N ASP A 25 18.96 -3.64 10.49
CA ASP A 25 19.89 -4.62 9.91
C ASP A 25 19.49 -6.08 10.24
N HIS A 26 19.06 -6.30 11.48
CA HIS A 26 18.59 -7.62 11.89
C HIS A 26 17.24 -7.97 11.27
N GLN A 27 16.33 -7.01 11.15
CA GLN A 27 15.06 -7.18 10.45
C GLN A 27 15.30 -7.53 8.99
N PHE A 28 16.18 -6.78 8.32
CA PHE A 28 16.57 -7.05 6.93
C PHE A 28 17.15 -8.46 6.76
N SER A 29 18.06 -8.87 7.64
CA SER A 29 18.66 -10.21 7.63
C SER A 29 17.59 -11.32 7.77
N ILE A 30 16.58 -11.12 8.62
CA ILE A 30 15.49 -12.09 8.78
C ILE A 30 14.58 -12.09 7.55
N LEU A 31 14.24 -10.94 6.98
CA LEU A 31 13.43 -10.86 5.76
C LEU A 31 14.15 -11.53 4.57
N SER A 32 15.46 -11.38 4.47
CA SER A 32 16.26 -12.10 3.48
C SER A 32 16.19 -13.62 3.68
N ALA A 33 16.28 -14.07 4.94
CA ALA A 33 16.12 -15.50 5.24
C ALA A 33 14.71 -16.03 4.92
N VAL A 34 13.66 -15.21 5.11
CA VAL A 34 12.29 -15.54 4.68
C VAL A 34 12.22 -15.67 3.17
N GLN A 35 12.78 -14.71 2.44
CA GLN A 35 12.80 -14.72 0.97
C GLN A 35 13.52 -15.94 0.40
N GLU A 36 14.56 -16.41 1.09
CA GLU A 36 15.37 -17.58 0.70
C GLU A 36 14.81 -18.92 1.23
N ASP A 37 13.58 -18.93 1.75
CA ASP A 37 12.93 -20.12 2.33
C ASP A 37 13.68 -20.77 3.52
N LYS A 38 14.52 -20.00 4.21
CA LYS A 38 15.31 -20.47 5.36
C LYS A 38 14.55 -20.45 6.70
N VAL A 39 13.36 -19.81 6.73
CA VAL A 39 12.52 -19.71 7.92
C VAL A 39 11.45 -20.78 7.87
N PRO A 40 11.50 -21.79 8.74
CA PRO A 40 10.51 -22.87 8.74
C PRO A 40 9.15 -22.39 9.24
N GLY A 41 8.08 -23.00 8.74
CA GLY A 41 6.71 -22.72 9.19
C GLY A 41 6.01 -21.57 8.48
N CYS A 42 6.62 -20.96 7.48
CA CYS A 42 5.94 -20.02 6.60
C CYS A 42 5.00 -20.76 5.62
N SER A 43 3.84 -20.19 5.35
CA SER A 43 2.84 -20.75 4.44
C SER A 43 2.40 -19.69 3.41
N PRO A 44 2.36 -20.00 2.11
CA PRO A 44 2.64 -21.30 1.46
C PRO A 44 4.12 -21.70 1.50
N SER A 45 5.03 -20.74 1.51
CA SER A 45 6.49 -20.85 1.69
C SER A 45 7.00 -19.51 2.22
N GLY A 46 8.27 -19.40 2.63
CA GLY A 46 8.87 -18.13 3.02
C GLY A 46 8.90 -17.15 1.87
N SER A 47 9.44 -17.55 0.73
CA SER A 47 9.49 -16.73 -0.49
C SER A 47 8.11 -16.35 -0.99
N GLY A 48 7.14 -17.26 -0.96
CA GLY A 48 5.76 -16.97 -1.32
C GLY A 48 5.13 -15.92 -0.41
N PHE A 49 5.28 -16.07 0.91
CA PHE A 49 4.80 -15.09 1.88
C PHE A 49 5.49 -13.73 1.70
N PHE A 50 6.81 -13.72 1.53
CA PHE A 50 7.57 -12.49 1.29
C PHE A 50 7.04 -11.72 0.06
N ASN A 51 6.85 -12.43 -1.06
CA ASN A 51 6.34 -11.83 -2.29
C ASN A 51 4.92 -11.27 -2.14
N ILE A 52 4.04 -11.98 -1.43
CA ILE A 52 2.68 -11.49 -1.15
C ILE A 52 2.75 -10.17 -0.38
N VAL A 53 3.47 -10.15 0.74
CA VAL A 53 3.59 -8.95 1.59
C VAL A 53 4.23 -7.80 0.82
N ARG A 54 5.33 -8.07 0.09
CA ARG A 54 6.03 -7.06 -0.72
C ARG A 54 5.10 -6.46 -1.77
N ASN A 55 4.39 -7.28 -2.52
CA ASN A 55 3.50 -6.80 -3.59
C ASN A 55 2.36 -5.96 -3.01
N HIS A 56 1.69 -6.42 -1.96
CA HIS A 56 0.66 -5.62 -1.31
C HIS A 56 1.18 -4.32 -0.70
N THR A 57 2.42 -4.29 -0.22
CA THR A 57 3.06 -3.06 0.26
C THR A 57 3.28 -2.08 -0.89
N ILE A 58 3.77 -2.55 -2.03
CA ILE A 58 3.96 -1.75 -3.24
C ILE A 58 2.61 -1.23 -3.74
N ASP A 59 1.63 -2.12 -3.88
CA ASP A 59 0.29 -1.76 -4.32
C ASP A 59 -0.33 -0.69 -3.39
N GLY A 60 -0.25 -0.89 -2.08
CA GLY A 60 -0.77 0.07 -1.09
C GLY A 60 -0.02 1.40 -1.05
N THR A 61 1.28 1.40 -1.39
CA THR A 61 2.10 2.62 -1.40
C THR A 61 1.79 3.49 -2.61
N PHE A 62 1.56 2.89 -3.78
CA PHE A 62 1.45 3.61 -5.05
C PHE A 62 0.04 3.63 -5.64
N CYS A 63 -0.93 2.98 -4.98
CA CYS A 63 -2.33 3.02 -5.43
C CYS A 63 -2.92 4.42 -5.37
N ASP A 64 -4.07 4.59 -6.00
CA ASP A 64 -4.88 5.78 -5.77
C ASP A 64 -5.32 5.83 -4.30
N PRO A 65 -5.18 6.99 -3.61
CA PRO A 65 -5.55 7.16 -2.20
C PRO A 65 -6.99 6.75 -1.86
N TYR A 66 -7.88 6.76 -2.85
CA TYR A 66 -9.26 6.27 -2.70
C TYR A 66 -9.33 4.85 -2.12
N TYR A 67 -8.37 3.99 -2.42
CA TYR A 67 -8.33 2.61 -1.93
C TYR A 67 -7.77 2.47 -0.50
N GLY A 68 -7.44 3.56 0.16
CA GLY A 68 -7.01 3.59 1.56
C GLY A 68 -5.51 3.46 1.78
N GLY A 69 -4.72 3.25 0.72
CA GLY A 69 -3.26 3.34 0.71
C GLY A 69 -2.77 4.73 0.32
N ASN A 70 -1.48 4.89 0.03
CA ASN A 70 -0.85 6.11 -0.49
C ASN A 70 -1.35 7.40 0.21
N ARG A 71 -1.39 7.36 1.53
CA ARG A 71 -1.94 8.48 2.33
C ARG A 71 -1.17 9.76 2.07
N ASN A 72 -1.90 10.85 1.88
CA ASN A 72 -1.34 12.15 1.55
C ASN A 72 -0.46 12.14 0.29
N PHE A 73 -0.72 11.20 -0.62
CA PHE A 73 0.00 11.06 -1.90
C PHE A 73 1.50 10.79 -1.77
N VAL A 74 1.97 10.31 -0.61
CA VAL A 74 3.38 10.11 -0.32
C VAL A 74 4.09 9.19 -1.34
N GLY A 75 3.41 8.15 -1.81
CA GLY A 75 3.95 7.25 -2.82
C GLY A 75 4.05 7.92 -4.20
N TRP A 76 3.09 8.76 -4.55
CA TRP A 76 3.13 9.52 -5.81
C TRP A 76 4.24 10.57 -5.78
N ASP A 77 4.44 11.24 -4.65
CA ASP A 77 5.53 12.21 -4.49
C ASP A 77 6.91 11.55 -4.60
N MET A 78 7.07 10.33 -4.05
CA MET A 78 8.31 9.56 -4.20
C MET A 78 8.67 9.27 -5.66
N LEU A 79 7.66 9.14 -6.53
CA LEU A 79 7.84 8.86 -7.95
C LEU A 79 7.81 10.11 -8.82
N ASN A 80 7.61 11.29 -8.25
CA ASN A 80 7.26 12.52 -8.98
C ASN A 80 6.07 12.30 -9.92
N TYR A 81 5.10 11.50 -9.51
CA TYR A 81 3.91 11.23 -10.30
C TYR A 81 3.04 12.50 -10.34
N PRO A 82 2.75 13.05 -11.53
CA PRO A 82 2.06 14.34 -11.62
C PRO A 82 0.58 14.27 -11.25
N GLY A 83 0.06 13.09 -10.91
CA GLY A 83 -1.34 12.89 -10.61
C GLY A 83 -2.19 12.72 -11.88
N ILE A 84 -3.52 12.68 -11.66
CA ILE A 84 -4.48 12.46 -12.73
C ILE A 84 -4.65 13.74 -13.53
N ARG A 85 -4.51 13.64 -14.86
CA ARG A 85 -4.74 14.72 -15.80
C ARG A 85 -5.62 14.23 -16.94
N LEU A 86 -6.73 14.91 -17.17
CA LEU A 86 -7.67 14.57 -18.26
C LEU A 86 -7.33 15.28 -19.57
N SER A 87 -6.53 16.33 -19.49
CA SER A 87 -6.05 17.08 -20.64
C SER A 87 -4.68 17.66 -20.33
N ALA A 88 -3.90 17.93 -21.36
CA ALA A 88 -2.65 18.66 -21.24
C ALA A 88 -2.82 20.06 -21.86
N SER A 89 -2.44 21.09 -21.13
CA SER A 89 -2.33 22.44 -21.66
C SER A 89 -1.02 22.61 -22.44
N GLU A 90 -0.91 23.66 -23.24
CA GLU A 90 0.37 24.03 -23.88
C GLU A 90 1.49 24.21 -22.85
N THR A 91 1.16 24.77 -21.68
CA THR A 91 2.11 24.93 -20.56
C THR A 91 2.55 23.59 -19.99
N ASP A 92 1.66 22.61 -19.88
CA ASP A 92 2.01 21.27 -19.41
C ASP A 92 2.94 20.57 -20.40
N VAL A 93 2.66 20.70 -21.69
CA VAL A 93 3.52 20.16 -22.76
C VAL A 93 4.91 20.82 -22.75
N ALA A 94 4.97 22.13 -22.54
CA ALA A 94 6.23 22.87 -22.48
C ALA A 94 7.08 22.48 -21.24
N ARG A 95 6.46 22.10 -20.11
CA ARG A 95 7.17 21.67 -18.91
C ARG A 95 7.74 20.26 -19.00
N GLY A 96 7.22 19.43 -19.90
CA GLY A 96 7.68 18.05 -20.04
C GLY A 96 7.53 17.25 -18.74
N PRO A 97 8.62 16.68 -18.19
CA PRO A 97 8.55 15.87 -16.96
C PRO A 97 8.34 16.69 -15.67
N ASP A 98 8.51 18.01 -15.72
CA ASP A 98 8.43 18.88 -14.52
C ASP A 98 7.00 19.40 -14.27
N LEU A 99 6.04 18.50 -14.33
CA LEU A 99 4.66 18.84 -14.02
C LEU A 99 4.47 19.00 -12.52
N THR A 100 3.76 20.06 -12.13
CA THR A 100 3.37 20.24 -10.71
C THR A 100 2.45 19.10 -10.30
N PRO A 101 2.74 18.36 -9.21
CA PRO A 101 1.87 17.31 -8.74
C PRO A 101 0.45 17.79 -8.49
N ASN A 102 -0.51 17.03 -8.97
CA ASN A 102 -1.92 17.19 -8.65
C ASN A 102 -2.29 16.13 -7.62
N HIS A 103 -2.43 16.52 -6.36
CA HIS A 103 -2.80 15.64 -5.26
C HIS A 103 -4.31 15.43 -5.24
N GLN A 104 -4.82 14.78 -6.28
CA GLN A 104 -6.23 14.48 -6.46
C GLN A 104 -6.40 13.02 -6.88
N SER A 105 -7.28 12.30 -6.17
CA SER A 105 -7.70 10.97 -6.58
C SER A 105 -8.49 11.02 -7.90
N ALA A 106 -8.44 9.94 -8.69
CA ALA A 106 -9.31 9.79 -9.85
C ALA A 106 -10.77 9.94 -9.49
N TYR A 107 -11.15 9.48 -8.33
CA TYR A 107 -12.54 9.50 -7.86
C TYR A 107 -13.01 10.85 -7.34
N ASP A 108 -12.10 11.80 -7.11
CA ASP A 108 -12.44 13.19 -6.79
C ASP A 108 -12.75 14.01 -8.05
N HIS A 109 -12.46 13.47 -9.24
CA HIS A 109 -12.75 14.14 -10.49
C HIS A 109 -14.15 13.80 -10.98
N GLU A 110 -14.92 14.83 -11.40
CA GLU A 110 -16.33 14.68 -11.82
C GLU A 110 -16.56 13.58 -12.86
N THR A 111 -15.62 13.41 -13.79
CA THR A 111 -15.71 12.40 -14.86
C THR A 111 -15.66 10.98 -14.33
N TYR A 112 -14.95 10.74 -13.22
CA TYR A 112 -14.73 9.39 -12.64
C TYR A 112 -15.44 9.19 -11.30
N THR A 113 -15.98 10.26 -10.73
CA THR A 113 -16.78 10.15 -9.50
C THR A 113 -17.92 9.19 -9.80
N LYS A 114 -17.88 8.02 -9.20
CA LYS A 114 -19.06 7.18 -9.13
C LYS A 114 -20.09 7.99 -8.36
N MET A 115 -21.11 8.49 -9.02
CA MET A 115 -22.30 8.99 -8.34
C MET A 115 -22.82 7.81 -7.50
N VAL A 116 -22.39 7.75 -6.25
CA VAL A 116 -23.12 7.02 -5.24
C VAL A 116 -24.40 7.83 -5.17
N SER A 117 -25.46 7.33 -5.84
CA SER A 117 -26.75 7.98 -5.80
C SER A 117 -27.05 8.22 -4.33
N ASN A 118 -27.39 9.45 -3.95
CA ASN A 118 -27.77 9.80 -2.58
C ASN A 118 -28.89 8.89 -2.04
N GLU A 119 -29.58 8.16 -2.92
CA GLU A 119 -30.52 7.08 -2.62
C GLU A 119 -29.89 5.88 -1.92
N ALA A 120 -28.64 5.50 -2.25
CA ALA A 120 -27.96 4.37 -1.59
C ALA A 120 -27.47 4.72 -0.18
N MET A 121 -27.14 5.98 0.09
CA MET A 121 -26.82 6.46 1.44
C MET A 121 -28.07 6.60 2.31
N ASN A 122 -29.19 7.03 1.77
CA ASN A 122 -30.45 7.14 2.51
C ASN A 122 -31.05 5.78 2.90
N GLN A 123 -30.79 4.74 2.12
CA GLN A 123 -31.24 3.37 2.47
C GLN A 123 -30.41 2.71 3.57
N ARG A 124 -29.16 3.17 3.82
CA ARG A 124 -28.32 2.67 4.93
C ARG A 124 -28.56 3.41 6.23
N GLY A 125 -29.06 4.63 6.21
CA GLY A 125 -29.39 5.44 7.39
C GLY A 125 -30.78 5.19 7.98
N GLY A 126 -31.64 4.41 7.31
CA GLY A 126 -33.04 4.21 7.67
C GLY A 126 -33.39 2.92 8.42
N LYS A 127 -32.40 2.21 8.97
CA LYS A 127 -32.63 1.02 9.80
C LYS A 127 -31.93 1.12 11.15
N SER A 128 -32.36 2.09 11.94
CA SER A 128 -32.14 2.14 13.37
C SER A 128 -33.32 2.91 13.94
N ASP A 129 -34.31 2.19 14.35
CA ASP A 129 -35.29 2.46 15.39
C ASP A 129 -36.61 1.75 15.07
N ALA A 130 -36.71 0.48 15.57
CA ALA A 130 -37.95 -0.14 16.07
C ALA A 130 -37.58 -1.39 16.85
#